data_7f10c6392e661645d819b452022ba966
#
_entry.id   7f10c6392e661645d819b452022ba966
#
_cell.length_a   1.000
_cell.length_b   1.000
_cell.length_c   1.000
_cell.angle_alpha   90.00
_cell.angle_beta   90.00
_cell.angle_gamma   90.00
#
_symmetry.space_group_name_H-M   'P 1'
#
loop_
_entity.id
_entity.type
_entity.pdbx_description
1 polymer ?
#
loop_
_entity_poly.entity_id
_entity_poly.type
_entity_poly.pdbx_seq_one_letter_code
_entity_poly.pdbx_strand_id
1 'polypeptide(L)'
;MDIYSIIKSIITLIAQIRLYFGQLPQPRSNVSEVPFAVVWNVPSAVCQDKFKVLLNLSHYGIIQNLNQSFFGENIVLFYEPTPGLYPKYLSNGSAINGGLPQKSKLQKHLRRVQYDVNRTIPVADFSGLAVIDWESWRPIFDRNMYDKSQVTYITKSEGLVRQYHPTWNDSQVKIEARKEFETAAR
;
A
#
# COMPACT_ATOMS: atom_id res chain seq x y z
N MET A 1 -12.44 -12.16 16.24
CA MET A 1 -11.23 -13.03 16.15
C MET A 1 -10.07 -12.14 16.58
N ASP A 2 -9.38 -12.53 17.65
CA ASP A 2 -8.31 -11.69 18.18
C ASP A 2 -7.04 -11.80 17.31
N ILE A 3 -6.20 -10.76 17.38
CA ILE A 3 -4.95 -10.65 16.61
C ILE A 3 -4.04 -11.86 16.83
N TYR A 4 -4.03 -12.41 18.05
CA TYR A 4 -3.24 -13.58 18.39
C TYR A 4 -3.67 -14.82 17.60
N SER A 5 -4.98 -15.07 17.46
CA SER A 5 -5.54 -16.14 16.65
C SER A 5 -5.21 -16.01 15.17
N ILE A 6 -5.24 -14.79 14.64
CA ILE A 6 -4.85 -14.52 13.24
C ILE A 6 -3.37 -14.82 13.02
N ILE A 7 -2.51 -14.31 13.89
CA ILE A 7 -1.06 -14.54 13.81
C ILE A 7 -0.74 -16.03 13.94
N LYS A 8 -1.37 -16.71 14.87
CA LYS A 8 -1.18 -18.17 15.05
C LYS A 8 -1.60 -18.96 13.81
N SER A 9 -2.71 -18.59 13.18
CA SER A 9 -3.17 -19.22 11.93
C SER A 9 -2.20 -18.99 10.77
N ILE A 10 -1.67 -17.78 10.63
CA ILE A 10 -0.67 -17.45 9.60
C ILE A 10 0.62 -18.25 9.83
N ILE A 11 1.12 -18.31 11.06
CA ILE A 11 2.31 -19.07 11.41
C ILE A 11 2.11 -20.58 11.13
N THR A 12 0.95 -21.11 11.46
CA THR A 12 0.62 -22.53 11.19
C THR A 12 0.59 -22.82 9.70
N LEU A 13 0.00 -21.91 8.89
CA LEU A 13 -0.02 -22.05 7.43
C LEU A 13 1.40 -22.02 6.84
N ILE A 14 2.24 -21.11 7.30
CA ILE A 14 3.64 -21.00 6.86
C ILE A 14 4.44 -22.25 7.24
N ALA A 15 4.22 -22.81 8.44
CA ALA A 15 4.86 -24.06 8.87
C ALA A 15 4.44 -25.24 7.99
N GLN A 16 3.18 -25.32 7.60
CA GLN A 16 2.67 -26.36 6.69
C GLN A 16 3.28 -26.24 5.28
N ILE A 17 3.41 -25.01 4.77
CA ILE A 17 4.09 -24.72 3.48
C ILE A 17 5.55 -25.22 3.55
N ARG A 18 6.25 -24.99 4.66
CA ARG A 18 7.64 -25.45 4.85
C ARG A 18 7.80 -26.95 4.81
N LEU A 19 6.87 -27.70 5.40
CA LEU A 19 6.85 -29.18 5.37
C LEU A 19 6.63 -29.71 3.94
N TYR A 20 5.91 -28.96 3.12
CA TYR A 20 5.63 -29.35 1.74
C TYR A 20 6.78 -29.08 0.76
N PHE A 21 7.55 -28.01 0.95
CA PHE A 21 8.61 -27.56 0.04
C PHE A 21 10.04 -27.88 0.51
N GLY A 22 10.21 -28.62 1.61
CA GLY A 22 11.52 -28.93 2.17
C GLY A 22 12.15 -27.76 2.95
N GLN A 23 13.43 -27.88 3.31
CA GLN A 23 14.14 -26.81 4.04
C GLN A 23 14.28 -25.59 3.13
N LEU A 24 13.64 -24.48 3.52
CA LEU A 24 13.87 -23.19 2.88
C LEU A 24 15.33 -22.79 3.10
N PRO A 25 16.00 -22.23 2.08
CA PRO A 25 17.34 -21.70 2.26
C PRO A 25 17.33 -20.61 3.34
N GLN A 26 18.43 -20.52 4.10
CA GLN A 26 18.60 -19.43 5.08
C GLN A 26 18.34 -18.08 4.39
N PRO A 27 17.68 -17.13 5.05
CA PRO A 27 17.35 -15.84 4.45
C PRO A 27 18.66 -15.16 4.01
N ARG A 28 18.87 -15.10 2.70
CA ARG A 28 19.91 -14.30 2.09
C ARG A 28 19.40 -12.87 2.00
N SER A 29 20.29 -11.92 2.11
CA SER A 29 19.98 -10.49 1.97
C SER A 29 19.42 -10.11 0.58
N ASN A 30 19.33 -11.06 -0.34
CA ASN A 30 18.90 -10.84 -1.72
C ASN A 30 17.63 -11.65 -2.03
N VAL A 31 16.47 -10.99 -1.91
CA VAL A 31 15.15 -11.59 -2.15
C VAL A 31 15.03 -12.15 -3.59
N SER A 32 15.77 -11.59 -4.54
CA SER A 32 15.72 -11.99 -5.96
C SER A 32 16.39 -13.34 -6.24
N GLU A 33 17.21 -13.87 -5.34
CA GLU A 33 17.95 -15.13 -5.56
C GLU A 33 17.21 -16.38 -5.09
N VAL A 34 16.06 -16.23 -4.42
CA VAL A 34 15.26 -17.37 -3.93
C VAL A 34 14.00 -17.55 -4.78
N PRO A 35 13.65 -18.80 -5.16
CA PRO A 35 12.46 -19.06 -5.99
C PRO A 35 11.14 -18.72 -5.27
N PHE A 36 11.14 -18.72 -3.94
CA PHE A 36 10.02 -18.31 -3.11
C PHE A 36 10.54 -17.73 -1.79
N ALA A 37 10.10 -16.54 -1.44
CA ALA A 37 10.45 -15.87 -0.20
C ALA A 37 9.20 -15.35 0.51
N VAL A 38 9.18 -15.46 1.84
CA VAL A 38 8.17 -14.81 2.68
C VAL A 38 8.81 -13.61 3.34
N VAL A 39 8.22 -12.45 3.15
CA VAL A 39 8.69 -11.18 3.74
C VAL A 39 7.64 -10.66 4.70
N TRP A 40 8.09 -10.30 5.91
CA TRP A 40 7.21 -9.77 6.95
C TRP A 40 6.97 -8.28 6.75
N ASN A 41 5.80 -7.94 6.27
CA ASN A 41 5.34 -6.57 6.01
C ASN A 41 4.23 -6.16 6.99
N VAL A 42 4.46 -6.35 8.30
CA VAL A 42 3.48 -6.00 9.35
C VAL A 42 4.18 -5.22 10.44
N PRO A 43 3.61 -4.09 10.95
CA PRO A 43 4.24 -3.26 11.98
C PRO A 43 4.13 -3.90 13.37
N SER A 44 4.77 -5.04 13.57
CA SER A 44 4.69 -5.81 14.82
C SER A 44 5.59 -5.29 15.94
N ALA A 45 6.44 -4.28 15.69
CA ALA A 45 7.20 -3.59 16.74
C ALA A 45 6.30 -3.11 17.88
N VAL A 46 5.12 -2.57 17.56
CA VAL A 46 4.12 -2.15 18.55
C VAL A 46 3.64 -3.32 19.42
N CYS A 47 3.51 -4.51 18.85
CA CYS A 47 3.13 -5.72 19.59
C CYS A 47 4.21 -6.10 20.60
N GLN A 48 5.48 -5.97 20.21
CA GLN A 48 6.62 -6.22 21.10
C GLN A 48 6.63 -5.20 22.26
N ASP A 49 6.50 -3.93 21.94
CA ASP A 49 6.57 -2.86 22.94
C ASP A 49 5.39 -2.85 23.90
N LYS A 50 4.18 -2.96 23.38
CA LYS A 50 2.94 -2.84 24.15
C LYS A 50 2.53 -4.13 24.83
N PHE A 51 2.65 -5.26 24.15
CA PHE A 51 2.14 -6.55 24.63
C PHE A 51 3.25 -7.54 25.03
N LYS A 52 4.52 -7.16 24.84
CA LYS A 52 5.70 -8.00 25.12
C LYS A 52 5.66 -9.35 24.35
N VAL A 53 5.01 -9.35 23.18
CA VAL A 53 4.92 -10.51 22.29
C VAL A 53 6.06 -10.44 21.29
N LEU A 54 7.03 -11.33 21.42
CA LEU A 54 8.12 -11.49 20.47
C LEU A 54 7.78 -12.58 19.44
N LEU A 55 7.77 -12.21 18.16
CA LEU A 55 7.59 -13.14 17.06
C LEU A 55 8.95 -13.61 16.55
N ASN A 56 9.30 -14.87 16.76
CA ASN A 56 10.54 -15.44 16.23
C ASN A 56 10.38 -15.80 14.75
N LEU A 57 10.31 -14.80 13.88
CA LEU A 57 10.05 -14.98 12.45
C LEU A 57 11.22 -15.64 11.72
N SER A 58 12.45 -15.36 12.14
CA SER A 58 13.65 -15.95 11.55
C SER A 58 13.72 -17.46 11.72
N HIS A 59 13.11 -18.02 12.78
CA HIS A 59 12.98 -19.48 12.94
C HIS A 59 12.23 -20.14 11.78
N TYR A 60 11.33 -19.42 11.14
CA TYR A 60 10.53 -19.87 9.99
C TYR A 60 11.11 -19.47 8.64
N GLY A 61 12.31 -18.89 8.61
CA GLY A 61 12.91 -18.36 7.38
C GLY A 61 12.18 -17.14 6.78
N ILE A 62 11.42 -16.42 7.60
CA ILE A 62 10.71 -15.22 7.18
C ILE A 62 11.68 -14.03 7.20
N ILE A 63 11.80 -13.35 6.07
CA ILE A 63 12.63 -12.15 5.92
C ILE A 63 11.95 -10.99 6.63
N GLN A 64 12.67 -10.27 7.46
CA GLN A 64 12.17 -9.13 8.22
C GLN A 64 13.26 -8.08 8.41
N ASN A 65 12.85 -6.84 8.60
CA ASN A 65 13.77 -5.80 9.07
C ASN A 65 14.11 -5.98 10.56
N LEU A 66 15.18 -5.32 10.98
CA LEU A 66 15.51 -5.22 12.40
C LEU A 66 14.30 -4.67 13.19
N ASN A 67 14.00 -5.31 14.32
CA ASN A 67 12.83 -5.00 15.17
C ASN A 67 11.49 -5.03 14.44
N GLN A 68 11.39 -5.75 13.33
CA GLN A 68 10.16 -5.84 12.52
C GLN A 68 9.61 -4.45 12.12
N SER A 69 10.53 -3.54 11.81
CA SER A 69 10.24 -2.17 11.39
C SER A 69 9.72 -2.13 9.94
N PHE A 70 8.94 -1.11 9.59
CA PHE A 70 8.55 -0.83 8.20
C PHE A 70 9.70 -0.32 7.32
N PHE A 71 10.81 0.11 7.92
CA PHE A 71 11.94 0.69 7.22
C PHE A 71 13.21 -0.04 7.62
N GLY A 72 13.89 -0.62 6.63
CA GLY A 72 15.15 -1.32 6.86
C GLY A 72 15.78 -1.82 5.56
N GLU A 73 16.73 -2.71 5.71
CA GLU A 73 17.55 -3.24 4.63
C GLU A 73 16.80 -4.25 3.73
N ASN A 74 15.78 -4.94 4.29
CA ASN A 74 15.06 -6.00 3.57
C ASN A 74 13.76 -5.53 2.96
N ILE A 75 13.08 -4.56 3.58
CA ILE A 75 11.82 -4.02 3.12
C ILE A 75 11.67 -2.56 3.54
N VAL A 76 11.12 -1.77 2.64
CA VAL A 76 10.66 -0.41 2.90
C VAL A 76 9.19 -0.33 2.53
N LEU A 77 8.36 0.06 3.49
CA LEU A 77 6.93 0.30 3.27
C LEU A 77 6.65 1.79 3.19
N PHE A 78 6.28 2.26 2.01
CA PHE A 78 5.70 3.58 1.83
C PHE A 78 4.20 3.53 2.12
N TYR A 79 3.85 3.79 3.37
CA TYR A 79 2.47 3.91 3.80
C TYR A 79 1.96 5.34 3.57
N GLU A 80 0.68 5.47 3.18
CA GLU A 80 0.13 6.80 2.88
C GLU A 80 0.32 7.82 4.04
N PRO A 81 0.64 9.08 3.74
CA PRO A 81 0.58 9.74 2.45
C PRO A 81 1.85 9.64 1.59
N THR A 82 2.78 8.77 1.88
CA THR A 82 4.04 8.58 1.14
C THR A 82 3.97 7.40 0.16
N PRO A 83 4.79 7.37 -0.92
CA PRO A 83 5.64 8.45 -1.38
C PRO A 83 4.87 9.48 -2.19
N GLY A 84 5.34 10.73 -2.17
CA GLY A 84 4.80 11.78 -3.03
C GLY A 84 3.60 12.52 -2.45
N LEU A 85 2.79 13.07 -3.34
CA LEU A 85 1.59 13.84 -2.99
C LEU A 85 0.34 13.02 -3.34
N TYR A 86 0.03 12.04 -2.51
CA TYR A 86 -1.13 11.19 -2.70
C TYR A 86 -2.44 11.97 -2.55
N PRO A 87 -3.31 12.00 -3.59
CA PRO A 87 -4.59 12.70 -3.52
C PRO A 87 -5.59 11.88 -2.69
N LYS A 88 -6.21 12.52 -1.69
CA LYS A 88 -7.24 11.87 -0.87
C LYS A 88 -8.21 12.85 -0.23
N TYR A 89 -9.34 12.32 0.25
CA TYR A 89 -10.26 13.05 1.11
C TYR A 89 -10.10 12.62 2.57
N LEU A 90 -10.11 13.58 3.47
CA LEU A 90 -10.18 13.32 4.91
C LEU A 90 -11.63 12.98 5.30
N SER A 91 -11.80 12.43 6.51
CA SER A 91 -13.12 12.07 7.07
C SER A 91 -14.10 13.27 7.16
N ASN A 92 -13.57 14.48 7.28
CA ASN A 92 -14.36 15.71 7.26
C ASN A 92 -14.69 16.22 5.84
N GLY A 93 -14.32 15.47 4.79
CA GLY A 93 -14.55 15.82 3.38
C GLY A 93 -13.52 16.78 2.77
N SER A 94 -12.52 17.24 3.52
CA SER A 94 -11.46 18.11 3.00
C SER A 94 -10.55 17.37 2.03
N ALA A 95 -10.24 18.01 0.91
CA ALA A 95 -9.36 17.47 -0.11
C ALA A 95 -7.87 17.71 0.23
N ILE A 96 -7.08 16.65 0.19
CA ILE A 96 -5.61 16.69 0.25
C ILE A 96 -5.06 16.43 -1.14
N ASN A 97 -4.10 17.23 -1.58
CA ASN A 97 -3.44 17.12 -2.89
C ASN A 97 -4.43 17.05 -4.08
N GLY A 98 -5.56 17.75 -3.98
CA GLY A 98 -6.62 17.78 -4.99
C GLY A 98 -7.75 16.79 -4.76
N GLY A 99 -7.61 15.83 -3.86
CA GLY A 99 -8.64 14.85 -3.47
C GLY A 99 -8.81 13.72 -4.47
N LEU A 100 -8.82 14.02 -5.76
CA LEU A 100 -8.98 13.06 -6.86
C LEU A 100 -7.69 12.90 -7.67
N PRO A 101 -7.42 11.72 -8.25
CA PRO A 101 -6.29 11.56 -9.17
C PRO A 101 -6.32 12.55 -10.34
N GLN A 102 -7.50 12.86 -10.92
CA GLN A 102 -7.68 13.85 -11.99
C GLN A 102 -7.24 15.28 -11.60
N LYS A 103 -7.18 15.58 -10.31
CA LYS A 103 -6.74 16.88 -9.77
C LYS A 103 -5.31 16.88 -9.25
N SER A 104 -4.62 15.76 -9.34
CA SER A 104 -3.24 15.66 -8.89
C SER A 104 -2.30 16.46 -9.80
N LYS A 105 -1.26 17.04 -9.19
CA LYS A 105 -0.22 17.78 -9.94
C LYS A 105 0.99 16.85 -10.14
N LEU A 106 0.95 16.03 -11.20
CA LEU A 106 1.91 14.96 -11.46
C LEU A 106 3.37 15.39 -11.26
N GLN A 107 3.79 16.50 -11.84
CA GLN A 107 5.18 16.97 -11.72
C GLN A 107 5.59 17.33 -10.28
N LYS A 108 4.65 17.85 -9.48
CA LYS A 108 4.91 18.09 -8.06
C LYS A 108 4.94 16.76 -7.27
N HIS A 109 4.04 15.86 -7.61
CA HIS A 109 4.00 14.52 -7.03
C HIS A 109 5.33 13.78 -7.27
N LEU A 110 5.82 13.73 -8.52
CA LEU A 110 7.06 13.02 -8.85
C LEU A 110 8.29 13.64 -8.17
N ARG A 111 8.40 14.97 -8.07
CA ARG A 111 9.48 15.60 -7.30
C ARG A 111 9.43 15.23 -5.82
N ARG A 112 8.24 15.14 -5.26
CA ARG A 112 8.07 14.70 -3.87
C ARG A 112 8.39 13.22 -3.71
N VAL A 113 7.99 12.35 -4.66
CA VAL A 113 8.37 10.93 -4.68
C VAL A 113 9.88 10.77 -4.65
N GLN A 114 10.59 11.49 -5.51
CA GLN A 114 12.06 11.44 -5.54
C GLN A 114 12.69 11.83 -4.18
N TYR A 115 12.18 12.90 -3.57
CA TYR A 115 12.63 13.31 -2.24
C TYR A 115 12.35 12.22 -1.18
N ASP A 116 11.12 11.68 -1.15
CA ASP A 116 10.72 10.68 -0.16
C ASP A 116 11.51 9.37 -0.33
N VAL A 117 11.72 8.92 -1.57
CA VAL A 117 12.53 7.73 -1.88
C VAL A 117 13.97 7.93 -1.44
N ASN A 118 14.62 9.02 -1.84
CA ASN A 118 16.02 9.29 -1.48
C ASN A 118 16.23 9.39 0.04
N ARG A 119 15.22 9.89 0.76
CA ARG A 119 15.27 9.99 2.22
C ARG A 119 15.07 8.64 2.90
N THR A 120 14.20 7.80 2.35
CA THR A 120 13.80 6.53 2.96
C THR A 120 14.73 5.38 2.56
N ILE A 121 15.26 5.43 1.35
CA ILE A 121 16.22 4.48 0.79
C ILE A 121 17.50 5.25 0.42
N PRO A 122 18.34 5.60 1.39
CA PRO A 122 19.51 6.45 1.14
C PRO A 122 20.69 5.69 0.50
N VAL A 123 20.65 4.37 0.46
CA VAL A 123 21.71 3.52 -0.10
C VAL A 123 21.43 3.19 -1.56
N ALA A 124 22.44 3.40 -2.42
CA ALA A 124 22.27 3.24 -3.86
C ALA A 124 22.14 1.77 -4.31
N ASP A 125 22.67 0.85 -3.52
CA ASP A 125 22.65 -0.60 -3.76
C ASP A 125 21.53 -1.34 -3.01
N PHE A 126 20.48 -0.63 -2.59
CA PHE A 126 19.32 -1.24 -1.96
C PHE A 126 18.71 -2.30 -2.87
N SER A 127 18.68 -3.54 -2.40
CA SER A 127 18.15 -4.72 -3.12
C SER A 127 16.93 -5.34 -2.42
N GLY A 128 16.39 -4.69 -1.40
CA GLY A 128 15.20 -5.12 -0.69
C GLY A 128 13.90 -4.80 -1.45
N LEU A 129 12.76 -5.09 -0.84
CA LEU A 129 11.45 -4.78 -1.39
C LEU A 129 11.03 -3.35 -1.03
N ALA A 130 10.55 -2.60 -2.01
CA ALA A 130 9.85 -1.34 -1.80
C ALA A 130 8.36 -1.55 -2.05
N VAL A 131 7.55 -1.38 -1.02
CA VAL A 131 6.08 -1.57 -1.07
C VAL A 131 5.41 -0.21 -0.98
N ILE A 132 4.50 0.08 -1.90
CA ILE A 132 3.63 1.25 -1.85
C ILE A 132 2.26 0.78 -1.39
N ASP A 133 1.80 1.27 -0.24
CA ASP A 133 0.53 0.92 0.36
C ASP A 133 -0.40 2.14 0.44
N TRP A 134 -1.15 2.34 -0.64
CA TRP A 134 -2.15 3.39 -0.76
C TRP A 134 -3.55 2.79 -0.64
N GLU A 135 -4.29 3.20 0.37
CA GLU A 135 -5.55 2.56 0.74
C GLU A 135 -6.80 3.40 0.50
N SER A 136 -6.67 4.74 0.40
CA SER A 136 -7.83 5.64 0.36
C SER A 136 -8.74 5.40 -0.84
N TRP A 137 -8.20 4.98 -1.99
CA TRP A 137 -8.97 4.66 -3.20
C TRP A 137 -8.29 3.56 -4.03
N ARG A 138 -9.03 3.00 -4.98
CA ARG A 138 -8.56 1.96 -5.90
C ARG A 138 -8.38 2.52 -7.31
N PRO A 139 -7.29 2.17 -8.06
CA PRO A 139 -7.05 2.66 -9.42
C PRO A 139 -8.17 2.32 -10.41
N ILE A 140 -8.88 1.22 -10.20
CA ILE A 140 -10.05 0.83 -10.98
C ILE A 140 -11.29 1.53 -10.38
N PHE A 141 -11.94 2.38 -11.16
CA PHE A 141 -13.03 3.24 -10.74
C PHE A 141 -14.14 2.49 -9.99
N ASP A 142 -14.67 1.42 -10.58
CA ASP A 142 -15.76 0.65 -9.98
C ASP A 142 -15.38 -0.12 -8.71
N ARG A 143 -14.09 -0.25 -8.41
CA ARG A 143 -13.64 -0.87 -7.16
C ARG A 143 -13.76 0.05 -5.94
N ASN A 144 -14.14 1.30 -6.14
CA ASN A 144 -14.38 2.28 -5.07
C ASN A 144 -15.82 2.26 -4.54
N MET A 145 -16.58 1.15 -4.72
CA MET A 145 -17.98 1.05 -4.31
C MET A 145 -18.24 0.31 -3.00
N TYR A 146 -17.22 -0.29 -2.41
CA TYR A 146 -17.40 -1.19 -1.26
C TYR A 146 -17.46 -0.51 0.10
N ASP A 147 -16.88 0.67 0.23
CA ASP A 147 -16.82 1.45 1.46
C ASP A 147 -17.32 2.88 1.23
N LYS A 148 -18.03 3.45 2.23
CA LYS A 148 -18.56 4.82 2.14
C LYS A 148 -17.46 5.87 1.90
N SER A 149 -16.28 5.67 2.47
CA SER A 149 -15.14 6.54 2.25
C SER A 149 -14.67 6.49 0.79
N GLN A 150 -14.68 5.32 0.18
CA GLN A 150 -14.27 5.09 -1.20
C GLN A 150 -15.33 5.56 -2.21
N VAL A 151 -16.64 5.39 -1.93
CA VAL A 151 -17.74 5.90 -2.76
C VAL A 151 -17.62 7.40 -2.99
N THR A 152 -17.02 8.13 -2.07
CA THR A 152 -16.71 9.56 -2.23
C THR A 152 -15.93 9.85 -3.51
N TYR A 153 -15.00 8.99 -3.91
CA TYR A 153 -14.18 9.18 -5.12
C TYR A 153 -15.00 9.05 -6.39
N ILE A 154 -15.96 8.11 -6.43
CA ILE A 154 -16.93 7.99 -7.53
C ILE A 154 -17.79 9.26 -7.63
N THR A 155 -18.46 9.61 -6.53
CA THR A 155 -19.38 10.76 -6.48
C THR A 155 -18.68 12.07 -6.83
N LYS A 156 -17.47 12.29 -6.32
CA LYS A 156 -16.70 13.50 -6.60
C LYS A 156 -16.17 13.54 -8.04
N SER A 157 -15.81 12.40 -8.63
CA SER A 157 -15.41 12.33 -10.04
C SER A 157 -16.58 12.60 -10.97
N GLU A 158 -17.76 12.02 -10.71
CA GLU A 158 -18.98 12.32 -11.45
C GLU A 158 -19.38 13.79 -11.32
N GLY A 159 -19.29 14.35 -10.09
CA GLY A 159 -19.51 15.77 -9.86
C GLY A 159 -18.54 16.69 -10.60
N LEU A 160 -17.29 16.26 -10.79
CA LEU A 160 -16.31 17.01 -11.58
C LEU A 160 -16.71 17.05 -13.07
N VAL A 161 -17.10 15.89 -13.64
CA VAL A 161 -17.57 15.82 -15.03
C VAL A 161 -18.83 16.66 -15.24
N ARG A 162 -19.80 16.65 -14.31
CA ARG A 162 -21.01 17.48 -14.40
C ARG A 162 -20.71 18.98 -14.45
N GLN A 163 -19.63 19.45 -13.80
CA GLN A 163 -19.24 20.87 -13.87
C GLN A 163 -18.86 21.29 -15.31
N TYR A 164 -18.27 20.38 -16.08
CA TYR A 164 -17.88 20.64 -17.46
C TYR A 164 -18.95 20.27 -18.49
N HIS A 165 -19.85 19.33 -18.11
CA HIS A 165 -20.90 18.79 -18.98
C HIS A 165 -22.27 18.79 -18.29
N PRO A 166 -22.85 19.97 -18.00
CA PRO A 166 -24.07 20.07 -17.17
C PRO A 166 -25.33 19.49 -17.84
N THR A 167 -25.29 19.26 -19.15
CA THR A 167 -26.43 18.70 -19.92
C THR A 167 -26.35 17.19 -20.13
N TRP A 168 -25.27 16.55 -19.71
CA TRP A 168 -25.10 15.11 -19.90
C TRP A 168 -26.00 14.31 -18.95
N ASN A 169 -26.52 13.18 -19.46
CA ASN A 169 -27.24 12.22 -18.63
C ASN A 169 -26.29 11.43 -17.72
N ASP A 170 -26.83 10.72 -16.73
CA ASP A 170 -26.05 9.98 -15.74
C ASP A 170 -25.10 8.95 -16.35
N SER A 171 -25.52 8.28 -17.43
CA SER A 171 -24.69 7.28 -18.10
C SER A 171 -23.45 7.91 -18.76
N GLN A 172 -23.62 9.02 -19.44
CA GLN A 172 -22.53 9.76 -20.07
C GLN A 172 -21.55 10.27 -19.03
N VAL A 173 -22.05 10.85 -17.94
CA VAL A 173 -21.24 11.35 -16.83
C VAL A 173 -20.43 10.22 -16.20
N LYS A 174 -21.04 9.08 -15.93
CA LYS A 174 -20.37 7.92 -15.31
C LYS A 174 -19.26 7.35 -16.21
N ILE A 175 -19.52 7.24 -17.51
CA ILE A 175 -18.52 6.73 -18.47
C ILE A 175 -17.29 7.64 -18.51
N GLU A 176 -17.49 8.96 -18.61
CA GLU A 176 -16.36 9.89 -18.68
C GLU A 176 -15.63 10.00 -17.33
N ALA A 177 -16.36 10.02 -16.21
CA ALA A 177 -15.75 10.04 -14.88
C ALA A 177 -14.84 8.83 -14.65
N ARG A 178 -15.26 7.63 -15.08
CA ARG A 178 -14.43 6.42 -15.04
C ARG A 178 -13.16 6.60 -15.88
N LYS A 179 -13.33 7.01 -17.13
CA LYS A 179 -12.23 7.19 -18.08
C LYS A 179 -11.19 8.18 -17.56
N GLU A 180 -11.63 9.37 -17.10
CA GLU A 180 -10.75 10.39 -16.56
C GLU A 180 -10.04 9.91 -15.29
N PHE A 181 -10.78 9.27 -14.37
CA PHE A 181 -10.24 8.75 -13.12
C PHE A 181 -9.14 7.70 -13.39
N GLU A 182 -9.46 6.68 -14.18
CA GLU A 182 -8.53 5.57 -14.47
C GLU A 182 -7.33 6.03 -15.31
N THR A 183 -7.51 7.02 -16.18
CA THR A 183 -6.41 7.62 -16.93
C THR A 183 -5.44 8.38 -16.01
N ALA A 184 -5.98 9.11 -15.04
CA ALA A 184 -5.18 9.87 -14.10
C ALA A 184 -4.55 9.00 -12.98
N ALA A 185 -5.10 7.82 -12.73
CA ALA A 185 -4.61 6.86 -11.73
C ALA A 185 -3.45 5.97 -12.24
N ARG A 186 -3.16 5.98 -13.54
CA ARG A 186 -2.05 5.26 -14.20
C ARG A 186 -0.78 6.07 -14.22
#